data_291eb4760a003bc1e3f886c21e4834e9
#
_entry.id   291eb4760a003bc1e3f886c21e4834e9
#
_cell.length_a   1.000
_cell.length_b   1.000
_cell.length_c   1.000
_cell.angle_alpha   90.00
_cell.angle_beta   90.00
_cell.angle_gamma   90.00
#
_symmetry.space_group_name_H-M   'P 1'
#
loop_
_entity.id
_entity.type
_entity.pdbx_description
1 polymer ?
#
loop_
_entity_poly.entity_id
_entity_poly.type
_entity_poly.pdbx_seq_one_letter_code
_entity_poly.pdbx_strand_id
1 'polypeptide(L)'
;MGTTTKKELVDRIAELTGMRRTDVRDIVQLFLDGMVEELADGNRLEFRDFGVFEVKHRAARIAQNPKTLEPVPVPERSAIRFKAGRLMKMAMEDPTGFEASFGPRRLSSIAAAEIEVPGTTGRQAEVKPISEAAKKAAESSAKH
;
A
#
# COMPACT_ATOMS: atom_id res chain seq x y z
N MET A 1 4.58 -19.51 -13.88
CA MET A 1 4.43 -18.14 -13.31
C MET A 1 4.90 -18.19 -11.86
N GLY A 2 5.83 -17.30 -11.48
CA GLY A 2 6.32 -17.20 -10.09
C GLY A 2 5.44 -16.28 -9.28
N THR A 3 5.25 -16.59 -8.00
CA THR A 3 4.56 -15.69 -7.05
C THR A 3 5.60 -14.97 -6.21
N THR A 4 5.66 -13.65 -6.31
CA THR A 4 6.51 -12.83 -5.45
C THR A 4 5.75 -12.47 -4.18
N THR A 5 6.33 -12.77 -3.03
CA THR A 5 5.74 -12.51 -1.73
C THR A 5 6.19 -11.15 -1.17
N LYS A 6 5.44 -10.62 -0.18
CA LYS A 6 5.84 -9.42 0.56
C LYS A 6 7.24 -9.57 1.16
N LYS A 7 7.56 -10.77 1.68
CA LYS A 7 8.87 -11.07 2.27
C LYS A 7 10.01 -10.87 1.26
N GLU A 8 9.86 -11.39 0.04
CA GLU A 8 10.87 -11.24 -1.01
C GLU A 8 11.07 -9.78 -1.43
N LEU A 9 9.99 -8.98 -1.46
CA LEU A 9 10.10 -7.56 -1.73
C LEU A 9 10.84 -6.82 -0.60
N VAL A 10 10.53 -7.14 0.66
CA VAL A 10 11.22 -6.58 1.83
C VAL A 10 12.70 -6.92 1.80
N ASP A 11 13.05 -8.18 1.51
CA ASP A 11 14.44 -8.63 1.43
C ASP A 11 15.21 -7.86 0.35
N ARG A 12 14.65 -7.69 -0.84
CA ARG A 12 15.26 -6.89 -1.92
C ARG A 12 15.43 -5.42 -1.54
N ILE A 13 14.40 -4.80 -0.94
CA ILE A 13 14.48 -3.41 -0.51
C ILE A 13 15.56 -3.24 0.55
N ALA A 14 15.65 -4.15 1.51
CA ALA A 14 16.69 -4.12 2.55
C ALA A 14 18.09 -4.23 1.97
N GLU A 15 18.31 -5.12 0.99
CA GLU A 15 19.57 -5.25 0.28
C GLU A 15 19.95 -3.96 -0.49
N LEU A 16 18.98 -3.35 -1.16
CA LEU A 16 19.20 -2.15 -1.95
C LEU A 16 19.44 -0.89 -1.12
N THR A 17 18.77 -0.78 0.02
CA THR A 17 18.85 0.41 0.88
C THR A 17 19.91 0.30 1.97
N GLY A 18 20.45 -0.91 2.19
CA GLY A 18 21.35 -1.18 3.32
C GLY A 18 20.66 -1.10 4.69
N MET A 19 19.33 -0.99 4.71
CA MET A 19 18.53 -0.95 5.95
C MET A 19 18.34 -2.35 6.53
N ARG A 20 18.07 -2.44 7.83
CA ARG A 20 17.76 -3.72 8.45
C ARG A 20 16.40 -4.24 7.93
N ARG A 21 16.31 -5.52 7.66
CA ARG A 21 15.08 -6.17 7.18
C ARG A 21 13.87 -5.94 8.09
N THR A 22 14.11 -5.84 9.39
CA THR A 22 13.06 -5.54 10.37
C THR A 22 12.45 -4.17 10.13
N ASP A 23 13.29 -3.15 9.96
CA ASP A 23 12.86 -1.77 9.78
C ASP A 23 12.10 -1.61 8.46
N VAL A 24 12.62 -2.20 7.38
CA VAL A 24 11.93 -2.22 6.08
C VAL A 24 10.60 -2.93 6.15
N ARG A 25 10.54 -4.09 6.84
CA ARG A 25 9.30 -4.83 7.03
C ARG A 25 8.26 -4.00 7.76
N ASP A 26 8.67 -3.30 8.81
CA ASP A 26 7.77 -2.52 9.65
C ASP A 26 7.26 -1.28 8.88
N ILE A 27 8.12 -0.61 8.11
CA ILE A 27 7.71 0.49 7.21
C ILE A 27 6.69 0.01 6.17
N VAL A 28 6.97 -1.11 5.50
CA VAL A 28 6.06 -1.68 4.50
C VAL A 28 4.74 -2.11 5.13
N GLN A 29 4.77 -2.66 6.34
CA GLN A 29 3.56 -3.07 7.04
C GLN A 29 2.71 -1.84 7.41
N LEU A 30 3.29 -0.83 8.04
CA LEU A 30 2.60 0.42 8.39
C LEU A 30 1.98 1.10 7.16
N PHE A 31 2.68 1.09 6.03
CA PHE A 31 2.14 1.63 4.79
C PHE A 31 0.90 0.87 4.31
N LEU A 32 0.95 -0.47 4.34
CA LEU A 32 -0.18 -1.31 3.93
C LEU A 32 -1.37 -1.17 4.90
N ASP A 33 -1.10 -1.08 6.20
CA ASP A 33 -2.13 -0.91 7.21
C ASP A 33 -2.82 0.45 7.06
N GLY A 34 -2.05 1.52 6.85
CA GLY A 34 -2.61 2.85 6.54
C GLY A 34 -3.45 2.87 5.25
N MET A 35 -3.07 2.11 4.22
CA MET A 35 -3.92 1.97 3.03
C MET A 35 -5.26 1.30 3.35
N VAL A 36 -5.25 0.28 4.22
CA VAL A 36 -6.47 -0.42 4.61
C VAL A 36 -7.38 0.49 5.43
N GLU A 37 -6.83 1.26 6.37
CA GLU A 37 -7.57 2.22 7.19
C GLU A 37 -8.26 3.28 6.32
N GLU A 38 -7.53 3.93 5.43
CA GLU A 38 -8.10 4.94 4.53
C GLU A 38 -9.21 4.39 3.63
N LEU A 39 -9.02 3.18 3.09
CA LEU A 39 -10.04 2.54 2.26
C LEU A 39 -11.26 2.07 3.08
N ALA A 40 -11.07 1.68 4.34
CA ALA A 40 -12.17 1.32 5.24
C ALA A 40 -13.05 2.53 5.56
N ASP A 41 -12.44 3.71 5.70
CA ASP A 41 -13.14 4.99 5.87
C ASP A 41 -13.85 5.48 4.59
N GLY A 42 -13.68 4.76 3.48
CA GLY A 42 -14.29 5.10 2.20
C GLY A 42 -13.49 6.10 1.37
N ASN A 43 -12.30 6.45 1.80
CA ASN A 43 -11.43 7.38 1.11
C ASN A 43 -10.89 6.77 -0.20
N ARG A 44 -10.56 7.66 -1.15
CA ARG A 44 -9.89 7.30 -2.39
C ARG A 44 -8.38 7.47 -2.20
N LEU A 45 -7.61 6.41 -2.50
CA LEU A 45 -6.15 6.48 -2.51
C LEU A 45 -5.64 6.63 -3.93
N GLU A 46 -4.89 7.68 -4.17
CA GLU A 46 -4.25 7.95 -5.45
C GLU A 46 -2.74 7.96 -5.32
N PHE A 47 -2.10 6.98 -5.95
CA PHE A 47 -0.65 6.94 -6.10
C PHE A 47 -0.31 7.35 -7.52
N ARG A 48 0.28 8.54 -7.64
CA ARG A 48 0.65 9.10 -8.94
C ARG A 48 1.44 8.07 -9.77
N ASP A 49 1.08 7.93 -11.03
CA ASP A 49 1.66 7.02 -12.01
C ASP A 49 1.46 5.51 -11.72
N PHE A 50 1.26 5.09 -10.46
CA PHE A 50 1.02 3.70 -10.08
C PHE A 50 -0.44 3.30 -10.29
N GLY A 51 -1.38 4.03 -9.68
CA GLY A 51 -2.80 3.75 -9.81
C GLY A 51 -3.66 4.35 -8.72
N VAL A 52 -4.93 4.05 -8.80
CA VAL A 52 -5.96 4.57 -7.90
C VAL A 52 -6.77 3.42 -7.33
N PHE A 53 -6.92 3.42 -6.02
CA PHE A 53 -7.85 2.55 -5.29
C PHE A 53 -9.11 3.35 -4.93
N GLU A 54 -10.27 2.82 -5.29
CA GLU A 54 -11.58 3.42 -5.03
C GLU A 54 -12.46 2.42 -4.31
N VAL A 55 -13.19 2.88 -3.30
CA VAL A 55 -14.27 2.10 -2.68
C VAL A 55 -15.52 2.29 -3.51
N LYS A 56 -16.10 1.19 -3.98
CA LYS A 56 -17.34 1.18 -4.75
C LYS A 56 -18.45 0.51 -3.97
N HIS A 57 -19.46 1.27 -3.58
CA HIS A 57 -20.67 0.73 -2.97
C HIS A 57 -21.57 0.14 -4.04
N ARG A 58 -21.99 -1.08 -3.85
CA ARG A 58 -22.97 -1.77 -4.70
C ARG A 58 -24.26 -1.89 -3.92
N ALA A 59 -25.30 -1.25 -4.40
CA ALA A 59 -26.64 -1.34 -3.82
C ALA A 59 -27.17 -2.78 -3.82
N ALA A 60 -28.01 -3.09 -2.87
CA ALA A 60 -28.76 -4.34 -2.83
C ALA A 60 -29.57 -4.48 -4.13
N ARG A 61 -29.58 -5.68 -4.68
CA ARG A 61 -30.32 -6.01 -5.90
C ARG A 61 -30.89 -7.41 -5.83
N ILE A 62 -31.95 -7.64 -6.58
CA ILE A 62 -32.46 -8.98 -6.81
C ILE A 62 -31.71 -9.54 -8.04
N ALA A 63 -31.02 -10.65 -7.87
CA ALA A 63 -30.41 -11.41 -8.96
C ALA A 63 -31.25 -12.64 -9.24
N GLN A 64 -31.19 -13.15 -10.45
CA GLN A 64 -31.90 -14.37 -10.85
C GLN A 64 -30.90 -15.52 -10.92
N ASN A 65 -31.21 -16.64 -10.29
CA ASN A 65 -30.41 -17.85 -10.41
C ASN A 65 -30.55 -18.41 -11.83
N PRO A 66 -29.47 -18.54 -12.62
CA PRO A 66 -29.56 -18.98 -14.01
C PRO A 66 -30.05 -20.43 -14.17
N LYS A 67 -30.01 -21.25 -13.10
CA LYS A 67 -30.46 -22.66 -13.15
C LYS A 67 -31.92 -22.83 -12.75
N THR A 68 -32.40 -22.09 -11.74
CA THR A 68 -33.74 -22.27 -11.15
C THR A 68 -34.70 -21.13 -11.53
N LEU A 69 -34.17 -20.03 -12.10
CA LEU A 69 -34.90 -18.80 -12.41
C LEU A 69 -35.53 -18.12 -11.19
N GLU A 70 -35.19 -18.58 -9.98
CA GLU A 70 -35.68 -18.00 -8.75
C GLU A 70 -34.98 -16.68 -8.43
N PRO A 71 -35.71 -15.68 -7.91
CA PRO A 71 -35.13 -14.43 -7.47
C PRO A 71 -34.33 -14.63 -6.18
N VAL A 72 -33.06 -14.25 -6.20
CA VAL A 72 -32.15 -14.31 -5.04
C VAL A 72 -31.80 -12.89 -4.62
N PRO A 73 -32.09 -12.47 -3.38
CA PRO A 73 -31.69 -11.17 -2.89
C PRO A 73 -30.16 -11.13 -2.69
N VAL A 74 -29.50 -10.16 -3.32
CA VAL A 74 -28.08 -9.87 -3.12
C VAL A 74 -27.99 -8.63 -2.25
N PRO A 75 -27.43 -8.73 -1.03
CA PRO A 75 -27.30 -7.59 -0.14
C PRO A 75 -26.35 -6.53 -0.70
N GLU A 76 -26.46 -5.33 -0.20
CA GLU A 76 -25.47 -4.28 -0.48
C GLU A 76 -24.10 -4.67 0.04
N ARG A 77 -23.06 -4.26 -0.69
CA ARG A 77 -21.70 -4.46 -0.25
C ARG A 77 -20.74 -3.45 -0.89
N SER A 78 -19.70 -3.12 -0.13
CA SER A 78 -18.59 -2.34 -0.62
C SER A 78 -17.53 -3.25 -1.26
N ALA A 79 -16.91 -2.78 -2.32
CA ALA A 79 -15.83 -3.48 -3.01
C ALA A 79 -14.73 -2.49 -3.37
N ILE A 80 -13.48 -2.89 -3.19
CA ILE A 80 -12.34 -2.11 -3.61
C ILE A 80 -12.14 -2.33 -5.11
N ARG A 81 -11.99 -1.21 -5.84
CA ARG A 81 -11.64 -1.19 -7.25
C ARG A 81 -10.28 -0.55 -7.42
N PHE A 82 -9.37 -1.26 -8.06
CA PHE A 82 -8.09 -0.73 -8.48
C PHE A 82 -8.13 -0.32 -9.96
N LYS A 83 -7.60 0.86 -10.27
CA LYS A 83 -7.38 1.35 -11.63
C LYS A 83 -5.88 1.55 -11.81
N ALA A 84 -5.27 0.81 -12.72
CA ALA A 84 -3.86 0.93 -13.03
C ALA A 84 -3.52 2.32 -13.59
N GLY A 85 -2.45 2.90 -13.08
CA GLY A 85 -1.89 4.14 -13.57
C GLY A 85 -1.03 3.96 -14.82
N ARG A 86 -0.43 5.07 -15.28
CA ARG A 86 0.35 5.09 -16.52
C ARG A 86 1.52 4.11 -16.51
N LEU A 87 2.31 4.09 -15.43
CA LEU A 87 3.49 3.21 -15.34
C LEU A 87 3.13 1.73 -15.39
N MET A 88 2.05 1.31 -14.71
CA MET A 88 1.61 -0.07 -14.75
C MET A 88 1.12 -0.48 -16.15
N LYS A 89 0.43 0.41 -16.85
CA LYS A 89 -0.01 0.16 -18.24
C LYS A 89 1.19 0.04 -19.15
N MET A 90 2.13 0.98 -19.08
CA MET A 90 3.36 0.92 -19.89
C MET A 90 4.17 -0.35 -19.63
N ALA A 91 4.26 -0.81 -18.39
CA ALA A 91 4.96 -2.04 -18.05
C ALA A 91 4.38 -3.28 -18.73
N MET A 92 3.07 -3.26 -19.04
CA MET A 92 2.37 -4.38 -19.69
C MET A 92 2.32 -4.25 -21.21
N GLU A 93 2.18 -3.02 -21.73
CA GLU A 93 1.97 -2.75 -23.15
C GLU A 93 3.29 -2.46 -23.88
N ASP A 94 4.20 -1.74 -23.24
CA ASP A 94 5.51 -1.35 -23.77
C ASP A 94 6.61 -1.49 -22.73
N PRO A 95 7.21 -2.68 -22.57
CA PRO A 95 8.28 -2.91 -21.61
C PRO A 95 9.50 -2.01 -21.83
N THR A 96 9.80 -1.65 -23.09
CA THR A 96 10.97 -0.81 -23.43
C THR A 96 10.75 0.64 -22.99
N GLY A 97 9.57 1.20 -23.24
CA GLY A 97 9.19 2.52 -22.78
C GLY A 97 9.07 2.60 -21.26
N PHE A 98 8.63 1.51 -20.62
CA PHE A 98 8.63 1.39 -19.16
C PHE A 98 10.03 1.47 -18.58
N GLU A 99 11.02 0.76 -19.16
CA GLU A 99 12.40 0.80 -18.72
C GLU A 99 13.00 2.22 -18.80
N ALA A 100 12.74 2.90 -19.88
CA ALA A 100 13.17 4.29 -20.07
C ALA A 100 12.54 5.27 -19.07
N SER A 101 11.25 5.05 -18.70
CA SER A 101 10.53 5.91 -17.75
C SER A 101 10.89 5.67 -16.30
N PHE A 102 11.24 4.43 -15.94
CA PHE A 102 11.53 4.07 -14.54
C PHE A 102 12.96 4.44 -14.13
N GLY A 103 13.88 4.57 -15.11
CA GLY A 103 15.28 4.95 -14.88
C GLY A 103 15.99 4.07 -13.85
N PRO A 104 16.97 4.61 -13.11
CA PRO A 104 17.79 3.85 -12.14
C PRO A 104 17.02 3.41 -10.87
N ARG A 105 15.72 3.71 -10.75
CA ARG A 105 14.89 3.34 -9.59
C ARG A 105 14.36 1.90 -9.62
N ARG A 106 14.74 1.09 -10.60
CA ARG A 106 14.38 -0.32 -10.62
C ARG A 106 15.05 -1.06 -9.49
N LEU A 107 14.30 -1.90 -8.78
CA LEU A 107 14.85 -2.83 -7.79
C LEU A 107 15.97 -3.73 -8.36
N SER A 108 15.96 -3.98 -9.66
CA SER A 108 17.00 -4.73 -10.37
C SER A 108 18.23 -3.90 -10.81
N SER A 109 18.07 -2.59 -10.95
CA SER A 109 19.13 -1.69 -11.43
C SER A 109 19.92 -1.04 -10.29
N ILE A 110 19.30 -0.90 -9.12
CA ILE A 110 19.92 -0.26 -7.95
C ILE A 110 21.03 -1.15 -7.36
N ALA A 111 20.93 -2.48 -7.56
CA ALA A 111 21.99 -3.42 -7.16
C ALA A 111 23.34 -3.19 -7.84
N ALA A 112 23.41 -2.38 -8.90
CA ALA A 112 24.63 -2.05 -9.64
C ALA A 112 25.16 -0.63 -9.42
N ALA A 113 24.44 0.23 -8.70
CA ALA A 113 24.84 1.59 -8.39
C ALA A 113 25.14 1.69 -6.88
N GLU A 114 26.38 2.00 -6.53
CA GLU A 114 26.74 2.42 -5.18
C GLU A 114 25.87 3.62 -4.81
N ILE A 115 24.97 3.41 -3.84
CA ILE A 115 24.17 4.50 -3.28
C ILE A 115 25.13 5.29 -2.38
N GLU A 116 25.69 6.38 -2.89
CA GLU A 116 26.24 7.41 -2.02
C GLU A 116 25.09 7.98 -1.19
N VAL A 117 25.03 7.58 0.07
CA VAL A 117 24.14 8.18 1.06
C VAL A 117 24.72 9.54 1.41
N PRO A 118 24.16 10.68 0.98
CA PRO A 118 24.66 11.98 1.38
C PRO A 118 24.41 12.17 2.88
N GLY A 119 25.52 12.09 3.66
CA GLY A 119 25.65 12.75 4.96
C GLY A 119 24.72 12.26 6.07
N THR A 120 25.10 11.20 6.76
CA THR A 120 24.71 10.98 8.14
C THR A 120 25.45 11.95 9.05
N THR A 121 25.05 13.22 9.06
CA THR A 121 25.41 14.15 10.13
C THR A 121 24.36 14.01 11.21
N GLY A 122 24.82 13.55 12.38
CA GLY A 122 24.05 13.23 13.56
C GLY A 122 22.98 14.25 13.91
N ARG A 123 21.77 13.77 13.96
CA ARG A 123 20.71 14.31 14.82
C ARG A 123 20.03 13.12 15.48
N GLN A 124 20.46 12.83 16.68
CA GLN A 124 19.68 12.06 17.62
C GLN A 124 18.38 12.83 17.87
N ALA A 125 17.35 12.50 17.10
CA ALA A 125 15.99 12.90 17.44
C ALA A 125 15.48 11.89 18.45
N GLU A 126 15.41 12.33 19.71
CA GLU A 126 14.75 11.66 20.82
C GLU A 126 13.31 11.31 20.42
N VAL A 127 13.08 10.03 20.11
CA VAL A 127 11.75 9.50 19.82
C VAL A 127 11.03 9.37 21.15
N LYS A 128 10.20 10.33 21.50
CA LYS A 128 9.26 10.19 22.62
C LYS A 128 8.26 9.07 22.30
N PRO A 129 8.04 8.11 23.21
CA PRO A 129 7.09 7.04 22.98
C PRO A 129 5.66 7.59 22.92
N ILE A 130 4.92 7.18 21.89
CA ILE A 130 3.54 7.59 21.61
C ILE A 130 2.52 7.10 22.67
N SER A 131 2.98 6.42 23.73
CA SER A 131 2.12 5.82 24.75
C SER A 131 1.50 6.79 25.76
N GLU A 132 1.87 8.08 25.76
CA GLU A 132 1.38 9.02 26.78
C GLU A 132 0.15 9.82 26.35
N ALA A 133 -0.11 9.95 25.05
CA ALA A 133 -1.29 10.64 24.55
C ALA A 133 -2.60 9.83 24.71
N ALA A 134 -2.50 8.49 24.67
CA ALA A 134 -3.66 7.61 24.82
C ALA A 134 -4.17 7.50 26.27
N LYS A 135 -3.31 7.76 27.27
CA LYS A 135 -3.70 7.71 28.69
C LYS A 135 -4.46 8.94 29.16
N LYS A 136 -4.24 10.08 28.51
CA LYS A 136 -4.88 11.34 28.92
C LYS A 136 -6.31 11.51 28.38
N ALA A 137 -6.66 10.77 27.32
CA ALA A 137 -8.02 10.77 26.78
C ALA A 137 -9.00 9.85 27.54
N ALA A 138 -8.49 8.81 28.22
CA ALA A 138 -9.33 7.89 29.00
C ALA A 138 -9.74 8.42 30.38
N GLU A 139 -9.02 9.41 30.92
CA GLU A 139 -9.28 9.93 32.26
C GLU A 139 -10.27 11.11 32.29
N SER A 140 -10.59 11.68 31.14
CA SER A 140 -11.55 12.79 31.02
C SER A 140 -13.01 12.34 30.87
N SER A 141 -13.28 11.05 30.68
CA SER A 141 -14.65 10.52 30.45
C SER A 141 -15.29 9.87 31.68
N ALA A 142 -14.64 9.91 32.85
CA ALA A 142 -15.13 9.24 34.07
C ALA A 142 -15.66 10.21 35.16
N LYS A 143 -15.98 11.46 34.76
CA LYS A 143 -16.56 12.43 35.71
C LYS A 143 -17.67 13.24 35.06
N HIS A 144 -18.84 12.57 34.86
CA HIS A 144 -20.17 13.20 34.90
C HIS A 144 -21.20 12.12 35.14
#